data_ea8f8c86df79e89361aeee466a56c637
#
_entry.id   ea8f8c86df79e89361aeee466a56c637
#
_cell.length_a   1.000
_cell.length_b   1.000
_cell.length_c   1.000
_cell.angle_alpha   90.00
_cell.angle_beta   90.00
_cell.angle_gamma   90.00
#
_symmetry.space_group_name_H-M   'P 1'
#
loop_
_entity.id
_entity.type
_entity.pdbx_description
1 polymer ?
#
loop_
_entity_poly.entity_id
_entity_poly.type
_entity_poly.pdbx_seq_one_letter_code
_entity_poly.pdbx_strand_id
1 'polypeptide(L)'
;MIELLDEKTIAFGPVPSRRLGRSLGINNIPPKTCSYSCVYCQLGKTSKLTVDRQAFYKPEDIVRHVKSKVAEATARNERVDYLTFVSDGEPTLDINIINEITPLKQKGIPMAVITNASLLWREDVKEALLEADFVSLKVDAVSEGLWRRINRPHKSLRLSMILKGIQKFVKEFKGTVVSETMLIEGIDYGNEFERIAELLSKLKKLDKAYIAIPTRPPAEKLVKPAKEEVANVAFQSFSQNLGAKRVEYLMGYEGNAFAFTGNVEEDLLSIMAVHPMRKEGIKRFFRKANVDWQIIKKLLCEGKIIELEYKGKKYYMRKLPSKRVR
;
A
#
# COMPACT_ATOMS: atom_id res chain seq x y z
N MET A 1 24.60 -5.93 -11.02
CA MET A 1 24.38 -4.50 -11.31
C MET A 1 22.92 -4.24 -10.99
N ILE A 2 22.61 -3.58 -9.87
CA ILE A 2 21.27 -3.11 -9.54
C ILE A 2 20.98 -2.03 -10.57
N GLU A 3 20.01 -2.24 -11.48
CA GLU A 3 19.50 -1.16 -12.33
C GLU A 3 19.14 -0.01 -11.39
N LEU A 4 19.86 1.11 -11.54
CA LEU A 4 19.56 2.36 -10.84
C LEU A 4 18.09 2.68 -11.14
N LEU A 5 17.22 2.40 -10.18
CA LEU A 5 15.85 2.88 -10.23
C LEU A 5 15.92 4.40 -10.33
N ASP A 6 15.06 4.95 -11.16
CA ASP A 6 14.84 6.38 -11.28
C ASP A 6 14.58 6.92 -9.86
N GLU A 7 15.56 7.61 -9.27
CA GLU A 7 15.50 8.19 -7.91
C GLU A 7 14.22 9.02 -7.71
N LYS A 8 13.63 9.50 -8.80
CA LYS A 8 12.37 10.24 -8.87
C LYS A 8 11.14 9.44 -8.38
N THR A 9 11.27 8.12 -8.17
CA THR A 9 10.17 7.28 -7.68
C THR A 9 10.21 7.00 -6.19
N ILE A 10 11.28 7.43 -5.49
CA ILE A 10 11.43 7.21 -4.04
C ILE A 10 10.35 7.93 -3.24
N ALA A 11 10.03 9.17 -3.56
CA ALA A 11 8.98 9.94 -2.91
C ALA A 11 7.93 10.39 -3.93
N PHE A 12 6.66 10.21 -3.64
CA PHE A 12 5.56 10.55 -4.53
C PHE A 12 4.35 11.16 -3.82
N GLY A 13 3.56 11.94 -4.53
CA GLY A 13 2.39 12.62 -4.02
C GLY A 13 2.68 14.04 -3.51
N PRO A 14 1.91 14.54 -2.52
CA PRO A 14 0.86 13.87 -1.73
C PRO A 14 -0.32 13.35 -2.55
N VAL A 15 -0.80 12.16 -2.17
CA VAL A 15 -1.97 11.51 -2.77
C VAL A 15 -3.11 11.39 -1.78
N PRO A 16 -4.39 11.40 -2.23
CA PRO A 16 -5.51 11.22 -1.33
C PRO A 16 -5.51 9.77 -0.79
N SER A 17 -5.69 9.63 0.50
CA SER A 17 -5.81 8.36 1.21
C SER A 17 -7.05 8.38 2.09
N ARG A 18 -7.83 7.29 2.06
CA ARG A 18 -9.04 7.14 2.89
C ARG A 18 -8.72 7.05 4.38
N ARG A 19 -7.50 6.62 4.74
CA ARG A 19 -7.05 6.43 6.13
C ARG A 19 -6.17 7.57 6.64
N LEU A 20 -5.41 8.18 5.75
CA LEU A 20 -4.27 9.03 6.10
C LEU A 20 -4.39 10.46 5.52
N GLY A 21 -5.60 10.84 5.02
CA GLY A 21 -5.77 12.17 4.44
C GLY A 21 -4.91 12.36 3.20
N ARG A 22 -4.00 13.34 3.22
CA ARG A 22 -3.06 13.63 2.13
C ARG A 22 -1.70 13.01 2.48
N SER A 23 -1.44 11.86 1.90
CA SER A 23 -0.28 11.03 2.20
C SER A 23 0.83 11.24 1.17
N LEU A 24 2.03 11.60 1.62
CA LEU A 24 3.24 11.54 0.81
C LEU A 24 3.82 10.14 0.94
N GLY A 25 3.86 9.41 -0.18
CA GLY A 25 4.32 8.04 -0.22
C GLY A 25 5.84 7.93 -0.31
N ILE A 26 6.37 6.92 0.37
CA ILE A 26 7.80 6.57 0.37
C ILE A 26 7.94 5.16 -0.19
N ASN A 27 8.73 5.01 -1.24
CA ASN A 27 9.04 3.76 -1.88
C ASN A 27 10.52 3.41 -1.62
N ASN A 28 10.74 2.63 -0.57
CA ASN A 28 12.09 2.28 -0.10
C ASN A 28 12.63 0.96 -0.66
N ILE A 29 11.92 0.35 -1.60
CA ILE A 29 12.32 -0.92 -2.22
C ILE A 29 12.12 -0.90 -3.74
N PRO A 30 12.83 -1.74 -4.51
CA PRO A 30 12.59 -1.88 -5.94
C PRO A 30 11.18 -2.40 -6.25
N PRO A 31 10.59 -1.97 -7.39
CA PRO A 31 9.25 -2.38 -7.79
C PRO A 31 9.07 -3.89 -7.81
N LYS A 32 7.90 -4.33 -7.32
CA LYS A 32 7.48 -5.75 -7.32
C LYS A 32 8.41 -6.69 -6.55
N THR A 33 9.16 -6.16 -5.57
CA THR A 33 9.89 -6.96 -4.57
C THR A 33 8.99 -7.12 -3.35
N CYS A 34 8.54 -8.33 -3.07
CA CYS A 34 7.57 -8.59 -2.01
C CYS A 34 7.73 -10.00 -1.45
N SER A 35 7.26 -10.21 -0.23
CA SER A 35 7.15 -11.53 0.41
C SER A 35 5.87 -12.27 0.02
N TYR A 36 4.91 -11.57 -0.62
CA TYR A 36 3.64 -12.08 -1.15
C TYR A 36 3.52 -11.80 -2.65
N SER A 37 2.65 -12.56 -3.34
CA SER A 37 2.21 -12.28 -4.71
C SER A 37 0.69 -12.29 -4.78
N CYS A 38 0.05 -11.40 -4.02
CA CYS A 38 -1.40 -11.36 -3.84
C CYS A 38 -2.12 -11.26 -5.19
N VAL A 39 -3.17 -12.07 -5.37
CA VAL A 39 -3.94 -12.11 -6.63
C VAL A 39 -4.64 -10.79 -6.97
N TYR A 40 -4.92 -9.97 -5.95
CA TYR A 40 -5.57 -8.65 -6.07
C TYR A 40 -4.58 -7.47 -6.13
N CYS A 41 -3.27 -7.72 -6.16
CA CYS A 41 -2.27 -6.64 -6.09
C CYS A 41 -2.40 -5.67 -7.25
N GLN A 42 -2.60 -4.37 -6.97
CA GLN A 42 -2.72 -3.32 -7.98
C GLN A 42 -1.44 -3.07 -8.78
N LEU A 43 -0.28 -3.52 -8.27
CA LEU A 43 1.02 -3.39 -8.93
C LEU A 43 1.30 -4.51 -9.91
N GLY A 44 0.40 -5.49 -10.00
CA GLY A 44 0.59 -6.68 -10.81
C GLY A 44 1.33 -7.79 -10.06
N LYS A 45 1.72 -8.84 -10.79
CA LYS A 45 2.39 -10.01 -10.23
C LYS A 45 3.78 -9.66 -9.69
N THR A 46 4.13 -10.16 -8.50
CA THR A 46 5.45 -10.01 -7.88
C THR A 46 6.53 -10.62 -8.76
N SER A 47 7.57 -9.85 -9.06
CA SER A 47 8.71 -10.29 -9.87
C SER A 47 9.84 -10.89 -9.04
N LYS A 48 10.06 -10.37 -7.82
CA LYS A 48 11.03 -10.88 -6.84
C LYS A 48 10.29 -11.27 -5.57
N LEU A 49 9.88 -12.53 -5.49
CA LEU A 49 9.24 -13.10 -4.30
C LEU A 49 10.34 -13.56 -3.32
N THR A 50 10.49 -12.86 -2.20
CA THR A 50 11.56 -13.10 -1.22
C THR A 50 11.13 -12.75 0.20
N VAL A 51 11.83 -13.31 1.17
CA VAL A 51 11.77 -12.96 2.59
C VAL A 51 13.11 -12.43 3.10
N ASP A 52 14.11 -12.42 2.23
CA ASP A 52 15.46 -11.97 2.58
C ASP A 52 15.48 -10.45 2.61
N ARG A 53 15.72 -9.90 3.79
CA ARG A 53 15.91 -8.48 3.98
C ARG A 53 17.30 -8.06 3.47
N GLN A 54 17.34 -6.90 2.81
CA GLN A 54 18.59 -6.34 2.29
C GLN A 54 18.51 -4.81 2.26
N ALA A 55 19.66 -4.13 2.15
CA ALA A 55 19.71 -2.72 1.85
C ALA A 55 19.40 -2.51 0.36
N PHE A 56 18.38 -1.72 0.04
CA PHE A 56 18.01 -1.41 -1.35
C PHE A 56 18.54 -0.04 -1.77
N TYR A 57 18.36 0.95 -0.92
CA TYR A 57 18.85 2.32 -1.10
C TYR A 57 19.68 2.74 0.11
N LYS A 58 20.43 3.81 -0.03
CA LYS A 58 21.05 4.46 1.13
C LYS A 58 19.98 5.23 1.89
N PRO A 59 19.87 5.10 3.21
CA PRO A 59 18.89 5.83 4.01
C PRO A 59 18.94 7.34 3.78
N GLU A 60 20.14 7.89 3.59
CA GLU A 60 20.36 9.31 3.34
C GLU A 60 19.68 9.77 2.05
N ASP A 61 19.69 8.93 1.01
CA ASP A 61 19.04 9.23 -0.26
C ASP A 61 17.52 9.22 -0.11
N ILE A 62 16.94 8.21 0.58
CA ILE A 62 15.51 8.19 0.91
C ILE A 62 15.11 9.46 1.66
N VAL A 63 15.84 9.79 2.73
CA VAL A 63 15.57 10.96 3.57
C VAL A 63 15.67 12.26 2.77
N ARG A 64 16.67 12.38 1.91
CA ARG A 64 16.88 13.56 1.05
C ARG A 64 15.71 13.75 0.09
N HIS A 65 15.29 12.69 -0.62
CA HIS A 65 14.18 12.75 -1.58
C HIS A 65 12.84 13.07 -0.89
N VAL A 66 12.57 12.46 0.26
CA VAL A 66 11.36 12.76 1.04
C VAL A 66 11.36 14.21 1.50
N LYS A 67 12.48 14.72 2.04
CA LYS A 67 12.60 16.12 2.46
C LYS A 67 12.40 17.10 1.31
N SER A 68 12.99 16.81 0.14
CA SER A 68 12.78 17.62 -1.06
C SER A 68 11.31 17.65 -1.47
N LYS A 69 10.65 16.48 -1.51
CA LYS A 69 9.25 16.38 -1.91
C LYS A 69 8.29 17.07 -0.92
N VAL A 70 8.59 17.02 0.37
CA VAL A 70 7.85 17.79 1.39
C VAL A 70 8.03 19.29 1.17
N ALA A 71 9.25 19.77 0.90
CA ALA A 71 9.51 21.19 0.63
C ALA A 71 8.79 21.67 -0.63
N GLU A 72 8.80 20.89 -1.71
CA GLU A 72 8.05 21.18 -2.94
C GLU A 72 6.55 21.29 -2.70
N ALA A 73 5.98 20.35 -1.93
CA ALA A 73 4.57 20.37 -1.56
C ALA A 73 4.22 21.61 -0.74
N THR A 74 5.04 21.93 0.27
CA THR A 74 4.85 23.10 1.15
C THR A 74 4.93 24.40 0.36
N ALA A 75 5.90 24.56 -0.52
CA ALA A 75 6.05 25.75 -1.37
C ALA A 75 4.83 26.02 -2.27
N ARG A 76 4.01 25.00 -2.52
CA ARG A 76 2.76 25.08 -3.32
C ARG A 76 1.49 25.03 -2.47
N ASN A 77 1.60 25.23 -1.14
CA ASN A 77 0.49 25.14 -0.21
C ASN A 77 -0.24 23.77 -0.25
N GLU A 78 0.48 22.71 -0.60
CA GLU A 78 -0.04 21.35 -0.57
C GLU A 78 0.20 20.75 0.82
N ARG A 79 -0.88 20.46 1.54
CA ARG A 79 -0.79 19.84 2.85
C ARG A 79 -0.30 18.41 2.76
N VAL A 80 0.57 18.00 3.68
CA VAL A 80 1.01 16.62 3.92
C VAL A 80 0.57 16.21 5.32
N ASP A 81 -0.35 15.24 5.40
CA ASP A 81 -0.88 14.76 6.67
C ASP A 81 -0.04 13.60 7.24
N TYR A 82 0.53 12.77 6.36
CA TYR A 82 1.39 11.63 6.71
C TYR A 82 2.53 11.45 5.70
N LEU A 83 3.68 11.00 6.22
CA LEU A 83 4.73 10.36 5.42
C LEU A 83 4.50 8.84 5.52
N THR A 84 4.34 8.15 4.39
CA THR A 84 3.86 6.77 4.41
C THR A 84 4.77 5.84 3.63
N PHE A 85 5.37 4.86 4.30
CA PHE A 85 5.98 3.72 3.64
C PHE A 85 4.89 2.83 3.03
N VAL A 86 4.72 2.94 1.73
CA VAL A 86 3.74 2.21 0.91
C VAL A 86 4.39 1.83 -0.41
N SER A 87 5.40 0.99 -0.31
CA SER A 87 6.30 0.63 -1.40
C SER A 87 5.62 -0.18 -2.50
N ASP A 88 6.27 -0.25 -3.64
CA ASP A 88 5.91 -1.12 -4.77
C ASP A 88 6.13 -2.62 -4.47
N GLY A 89 5.95 -3.00 -3.21
CA GLY A 89 6.10 -4.34 -2.67
C GLY A 89 5.93 -4.33 -1.14
N GLU A 90 6.83 -4.98 -0.39
CA GLU A 90 6.78 -5.03 1.08
C GLU A 90 7.90 -4.18 1.70
N PRO A 91 7.58 -3.02 2.32
CA PRO A 91 8.59 -2.09 2.81
C PRO A 91 9.52 -2.68 3.90
N THR A 92 9.04 -3.66 4.68
CA THR A 92 9.82 -4.28 5.76
C THR A 92 10.92 -5.23 5.26
N LEU A 93 11.01 -5.45 3.95
CA LEU A 93 12.16 -6.12 3.34
C LEU A 93 13.43 -5.26 3.36
N ASP A 94 13.30 -3.94 3.50
CA ASP A 94 14.48 -3.09 3.68
C ASP A 94 15.02 -3.20 5.11
N ILE A 95 16.30 -3.56 5.24
CA ILE A 95 16.96 -3.63 6.55
C ILE A 95 17.15 -2.25 7.18
N ASN A 96 17.16 -1.20 6.36
CA ASN A 96 17.42 0.17 6.76
C ASN A 96 16.17 0.95 7.15
N ILE A 97 14.97 0.35 7.11
CA ILE A 97 13.71 1.07 7.33
C ILE A 97 13.68 1.88 8.64
N ILE A 98 14.34 1.42 9.71
CA ILE A 98 14.45 2.17 10.97
C ILE A 98 15.30 3.44 10.79
N ASN A 99 16.39 3.35 10.02
CA ASN A 99 17.30 4.46 9.73
C ASN A 99 16.66 5.50 8.79
N GLU A 100 15.56 5.15 8.13
CA GLU A 100 14.75 6.03 7.30
C GLU A 100 13.64 6.70 8.13
N ILE A 101 12.94 5.94 8.97
CA ILE A 101 11.85 6.45 9.83
C ILE A 101 12.40 7.50 10.81
N THR A 102 13.45 7.19 11.56
CA THR A 102 13.94 8.02 12.66
C THR A 102 14.26 9.47 12.25
N PRO A 103 15.02 9.74 11.18
CA PRO A 103 15.32 11.13 10.78
C PRO A 103 14.13 11.84 10.12
N LEU A 104 13.13 11.11 9.61
CA LEU A 104 11.92 11.69 9.02
C LEU A 104 10.91 12.11 10.10
N LYS A 105 10.81 11.40 11.22
CA LYS A 105 9.96 11.78 12.38
C LYS A 105 10.28 13.19 12.91
N GLN A 106 11.53 13.62 12.82
CA GLN A 106 11.96 14.94 13.29
C GLN A 106 11.29 16.13 12.57
N LYS A 107 10.56 15.88 11.48
CA LYS A 107 9.85 16.92 10.72
C LYS A 107 8.47 17.28 11.26
N GLY A 108 8.00 16.61 12.32
CA GLY A 108 6.67 16.86 12.89
C GLY A 108 5.50 16.38 12.02
N ILE A 109 5.76 15.66 10.92
CA ILE A 109 4.74 14.99 10.11
C ILE A 109 4.70 13.54 10.57
N PRO A 110 3.53 12.99 10.95
CA PRO A 110 3.43 11.63 11.44
C PRO A 110 3.81 10.59 10.37
N MET A 111 4.45 9.51 10.83
CA MET A 111 4.95 8.41 10.00
C MET A 111 3.96 7.26 9.96
N ALA A 112 3.61 6.80 8.77
CA ALA A 112 2.78 5.63 8.58
C ALA A 112 3.53 4.51 7.84
N VAL A 113 3.22 3.25 8.18
CA VAL A 113 3.70 2.08 7.45
C VAL A 113 2.52 1.20 7.05
N ILE A 114 2.40 0.89 5.76
CA ILE A 114 1.43 -0.07 5.23
C ILE A 114 2.18 -1.33 4.87
N THR A 115 1.96 -2.41 5.61
CA THR A 115 2.70 -3.68 5.47
C THR A 115 1.76 -4.86 5.31
N ASN A 116 2.23 -5.89 4.61
CA ASN A 116 1.56 -7.18 4.55
C ASN A 116 1.77 -8.01 5.84
N ALA A 117 2.50 -7.48 6.81
CA ALA A 117 2.79 -8.04 8.12
C ALA A 117 3.58 -9.36 8.12
N SER A 118 4.02 -9.85 6.96
CA SER A 118 4.64 -11.18 6.83
C SER A 118 5.94 -11.38 7.61
N LEU A 119 6.61 -10.29 7.96
CA LEU A 119 7.90 -10.31 8.66
C LEU A 119 7.83 -9.80 10.11
N LEU A 120 6.64 -9.49 10.64
CA LEU A 120 6.46 -8.99 12.02
C LEU A 120 6.85 -9.97 13.13
N TRP A 121 7.05 -11.24 12.79
CA TRP A 121 7.60 -12.23 13.72
C TRP A 121 9.09 -12.02 14.00
N ARG A 122 9.79 -11.22 13.17
CA ARG A 122 11.19 -10.85 13.33
C ARG A 122 11.30 -9.66 14.29
N GLU A 123 12.23 -9.75 15.23
CA GLU A 123 12.43 -8.69 16.23
C GLU A 123 12.90 -7.38 15.57
N ASP A 124 13.86 -7.45 14.65
CA ASP A 124 14.40 -6.29 13.92
C ASP A 124 13.32 -5.53 13.10
N VAL A 125 12.32 -6.24 12.56
CA VAL A 125 11.19 -5.63 11.87
C VAL A 125 10.22 -5.00 12.88
N LYS A 126 9.94 -5.72 13.97
CA LYS A 126 9.05 -5.22 15.01
C LYS A 126 9.61 -3.92 15.61
N GLU A 127 10.88 -3.89 16.00
CA GLU A 127 11.56 -2.71 16.55
C GLU A 127 11.47 -1.51 15.59
N ALA A 128 11.73 -1.72 14.30
CA ALA A 128 11.62 -0.66 13.31
C ALA A 128 10.19 -0.08 13.22
N LEU A 129 9.17 -0.94 13.22
CA LEU A 129 7.78 -0.50 13.12
C LEU A 129 7.22 0.11 14.41
N LEU A 130 7.82 -0.17 15.58
CA LEU A 130 7.48 0.50 16.84
C LEU A 130 7.80 2.01 16.80
N GLU A 131 8.67 2.45 15.91
CA GLU A 131 8.99 3.85 15.68
C GLU A 131 7.96 4.61 14.84
N ALA A 132 7.04 3.93 14.16
CA ALA A 132 5.97 4.59 13.39
C ALA A 132 4.88 5.16 14.30
N ASP A 133 4.08 6.11 13.76
CA ASP A 133 2.90 6.68 14.44
C ASP A 133 1.61 5.96 14.04
N PHE A 134 1.60 5.35 12.85
CA PHE A 134 0.47 4.61 12.30
C PHE A 134 0.96 3.35 11.56
N VAL A 135 0.37 2.20 11.84
CA VAL A 135 0.67 0.94 11.12
C VAL A 135 -0.61 0.28 10.64
N SER A 136 -0.67 -0.01 9.33
CA SER A 136 -1.74 -0.79 8.72
C SER A 136 -1.26 -2.20 8.42
N LEU A 137 -1.89 -3.18 9.05
CA LEU A 137 -1.56 -4.60 8.97
C LEU A 137 -2.51 -5.33 8.04
N LYS A 138 -1.98 -6.10 7.10
CA LYS A 138 -2.81 -6.94 6.22
C LYS A 138 -3.15 -8.25 6.91
N VAL A 139 -4.45 -8.53 7.04
CA VAL A 139 -4.98 -9.80 7.59
C VAL A 139 -6.11 -10.27 6.69
N ASP A 140 -5.77 -10.92 5.58
CA ASP A 140 -6.74 -11.37 4.59
C ASP A 140 -7.34 -12.75 4.93
N ALA A 141 -6.61 -13.56 5.70
CA ALA A 141 -7.03 -14.87 6.16
C ALA A 141 -6.27 -15.30 7.42
N VAL A 142 -6.86 -16.23 8.17
CA VAL A 142 -6.28 -16.92 9.31
C VAL A 142 -6.19 -18.42 9.09
N SER A 143 -6.76 -18.94 7.99
CA SER A 143 -6.57 -20.31 7.52
C SER A 143 -5.45 -20.38 6.48
N GLU A 144 -4.59 -21.38 6.59
CA GLU A 144 -3.43 -21.58 5.71
C GLU A 144 -3.84 -21.72 4.24
N GLY A 145 -4.92 -22.46 3.95
CA GLY A 145 -5.40 -22.69 2.58
C GLY A 145 -5.85 -21.41 1.91
N LEU A 146 -6.66 -20.59 2.59
CA LEU A 146 -7.18 -19.34 2.06
C LEU A 146 -6.06 -18.30 1.91
N TRP A 147 -5.19 -18.19 2.92
CA TRP A 147 -4.02 -17.31 2.86
C TRP A 147 -3.12 -17.62 1.66
N ARG A 148 -2.81 -18.91 1.42
CA ARG A 148 -2.01 -19.30 0.23
C ARG A 148 -2.73 -19.02 -1.08
N ARG A 149 -4.03 -19.18 -1.12
CA ARG A 149 -4.85 -18.92 -2.31
C ARG A 149 -4.90 -17.43 -2.65
N ILE A 150 -5.08 -16.56 -1.67
CA ILE A 150 -5.25 -15.11 -1.86
C ILE A 150 -3.90 -14.39 -1.93
N ASN A 151 -3.02 -14.64 -0.95
CA ASN A 151 -1.79 -13.86 -0.79
C ASN A 151 -0.59 -14.46 -1.50
N ARG A 152 -0.62 -15.76 -1.85
CA ARG A 152 0.49 -16.46 -2.52
C ARG A 152 1.85 -16.15 -1.88
N PRO A 153 2.03 -16.49 -0.60
CA PRO A 153 3.23 -16.13 0.15
C PRO A 153 4.47 -16.87 -0.32
N HIS A 154 5.65 -16.34 -0.01
CA HIS A 154 6.88 -17.07 -0.16
C HIS A 154 6.84 -18.40 0.62
N LYS A 155 7.39 -19.46 0.04
CA LYS A 155 7.28 -20.85 0.56
C LYS A 155 7.78 -21.05 1.99
N SER A 156 8.73 -20.23 2.44
CA SER A 156 9.30 -20.32 3.80
C SER A 156 8.42 -19.69 4.88
N LEU A 157 7.43 -18.90 4.51
CA LEU A 157 6.55 -18.24 5.47
C LEU A 157 5.54 -19.23 6.07
N ARG A 158 5.25 -19.04 7.35
CA ARG A 158 4.25 -19.79 8.10
C ARG A 158 3.24 -18.83 8.70
N LEU A 159 1.97 -19.00 8.36
CA LEU A 159 0.89 -18.12 8.81
C LEU A 159 0.83 -18.01 10.35
N SER A 160 0.98 -19.13 11.06
CA SER A 160 0.96 -19.14 12.52
C SER A 160 2.03 -18.26 13.18
N MET A 161 3.22 -18.16 12.57
CA MET A 161 4.29 -17.27 13.05
C MET A 161 3.93 -15.80 12.78
N ILE A 162 3.38 -15.51 11.62
CA ILE A 162 2.94 -14.17 11.24
C ILE A 162 1.87 -13.67 12.21
N LEU A 163 0.83 -14.47 12.46
CA LEU A 163 -0.26 -14.11 13.37
C LEU A 163 0.23 -13.88 14.80
N LYS A 164 1.16 -14.71 15.30
CA LYS A 164 1.82 -14.49 16.60
C LYS A 164 2.64 -13.20 16.61
N GLY A 165 3.36 -12.89 15.52
CA GLY A 165 4.12 -11.65 15.37
C GLY A 165 3.20 -10.41 15.41
N ILE A 166 2.08 -10.45 14.71
CA ILE A 166 1.04 -9.40 14.77
C ILE A 166 0.55 -9.20 16.19
N GLN A 167 0.22 -10.27 16.92
CA GLN A 167 -0.27 -10.18 18.30
C GLN A 167 0.77 -9.54 19.23
N LYS A 168 2.05 -9.96 19.11
CA LYS A 168 3.16 -9.39 19.89
C LYS A 168 3.36 -7.90 19.57
N PHE A 169 3.41 -7.54 18.30
CA PHE A 169 3.56 -6.16 17.86
C PHE A 169 2.44 -5.25 18.39
N VAL A 170 1.18 -5.61 18.17
CA VAL A 170 0.03 -4.80 18.59
C VAL A 170 -0.01 -4.58 20.09
N LYS A 171 0.45 -5.55 20.90
CA LYS A 171 0.54 -5.41 22.36
C LYS A 171 1.53 -4.31 22.77
N GLU A 172 2.65 -4.19 22.06
CA GLU A 172 3.76 -3.28 22.38
C GLU A 172 3.60 -1.91 21.71
N PHE A 173 2.94 -1.83 20.55
CA PHE A 173 2.82 -0.61 19.76
C PHE A 173 2.03 0.47 20.50
N LYS A 174 2.49 1.73 20.41
CA LYS A 174 1.90 2.88 21.11
C LYS A 174 1.14 3.83 20.18
N GLY A 175 1.36 3.75 18.87
CA GLY A 175 0.66 4.54 17.87
C GLY A 175 -0.68 3.93 17.47
N THR A 176 -1.26 4.44 16.39
CA THR A 176 -2.50 3.93 15.81
C THR A 176 -2.23 2.67 14.99
N VAL A 177 -2.90 1.57 15.32
CA VAL A 177 -2.79 0.32 14.56
C VAL A 177 -4.13 -0.12 14.00
N VAL A 178 -4.14 -0.42 12.70
CA VAL A 178 -5.35 -0.86 12.00
C VAL A 178 -5.10 -2.15 11.23
N SER A 179 -6.16 -2.94 11.02
CA SER A 179 -6.10 -4.08 10.10
C SER A 179 -6.86 -3.80 8.82
N GLU A 180 -6.45 -4.47 7.74
CA GLU A 180 -7.16 -4.45 6.46
C GLU A 180 -7.35 -5.88 5.97
N THR A 181 -8.60 -6.25 5.67
CA THR A 181 -8.99 -7.53 5.09
C THR A 181 -9.55 -7.30 3.70
N MET A 182 -8.89 -7.85 2.66
CA MET A 182 -9.28 -7.70 1.26
C MET A 182 -10.22 -8.82 0.85
N LEU A 183 -11.41 -8.47 0.37
CA LEU A 183 -12.43 -9.41 -0.08
C LEU A 183 -12.52 -9.45 -1.62
N ILE A 184 -12.48 -10.65 -2.18
CA ILE A 184 -12.57 -10.88 -3.63
C ILE A 184 -13.69 -11.87 -3.97
N GLU A 185 -14.25 -11.74 -5.17
CA GLU A 185 -15.29 -12.64 -5.68
C GLU A 185 -14.74 -14.06 -5.94
N GLY A 186 -15.61 -15.06 -5.84
CA GLY A 186 -15.25 -16.46 -6.16
C GLY A 186 -14.42 -17.15 -5.08
N ILE A 187 -14.32 -16.56 -3.89
CA ILE A 187 -13.76 -17.19 -2.70
C ILE A 187 -14.91 -17.64 -1.80
N ASP A 188 -14.89 -18.90 -1.44
CA ASP A 188 -15.67 -19.40 -0.32
C ASP A 188 -14.93 -19.08 0.98
N TYR A 189 -15.47 -18.15 1.75
CA TYR A 189 -14.90 -17.74 3.03
C TYR A 189 -15.35 -18.64 4.18
N GLY A 190 -16.43 -19.42 4.02
CA GLY A 190 -16.95 -20.27 5.11
C GLY A 190 -17.05 -19.50 6.42
N ASN A 191 -16.39 -20.01 7.48
CA ASN A 191 -16.31 -19.38 8.79
C ASN A 191 -15.03 -18.50 8.96
N GLU A 192 -14.39 -18.11 7.88
CA GLU A 192 -13.13 -17.34 7.95
C GLU A 192 -13.33 -15.96 8.56
N PHE A 193 -14.47 -15.32 8.31
CA PHE A 193 -14.75 -13.99 8.87
C PHE A 193 -14.86 -14.02 10.39
N GLU A 194 -15.52 -15.03 10.96
CA GLU A 194 -15.61 -15.24 12.41
C GLU A 194 -14.22 -15.46 13.01
N ARG A 195 -13.40 -16.28 12.37
CA ARG A 195 -12.04 -16.59 12.82
C ARG A 195 -11.11 -15.37 12.73
N ILE A 196 -11.22 -14.54 11.67
CA ILE A 196 -10.49 -13.27 11.57
C ILE A 196 -10.97 -12.33 12.67
N ALA A 197 -12.29 -12.20 12.86
CA ALA A 197 -12.87 -11.33 13.88
C ALA A 197 -12.44 -11.75 15.29
N GLU A 198 -12.41 -13.04 15.57
CA GLU A 198 -11.90 -13.61 16.84
C GLU A 198 -10.43 -13.27 17.06
N LEU A 199 -9.57 -13.42 16.03
CA LEU A 199 -8.17 -12.99 16.10
C LEU A 199 -8.06 -11.50 16.42
N LEU A 200 -8.77 -10.67 15.65
CA LEU A 200 -8.72 -9.21 15.77
C LEU A 200 -9.26 -8.72 17.13
N SER A 201 -10.26 -9.38 17.70
CA SER A 201 -10.80 -9.04 19.02
C SER A 201 -9.79 -9.24 20.16
N LYS A 202 -8.84 -10.18 19.99
CA LYS A 202 -7.72 -10.41 20.93
C LYS A 202 -6.66 -9.30 20.85
N LEU A 203 -6.66 -8.50 19.78
CA LEU A 203 -5.77 -7.36 19.59
C LEU A 203 -6.36 -6.11 20.28
N LYS A 204 -6.23 -6.02 21.60
CA LYS A 204 -6.90 -4.98 22.43
C LYS A 204 -6.61 -3.54 21.99
N LYS A 205 -5.42 -3.29 21.43
CA LYS A 205 -4.99 -1.98 20.94
C LYS A 205 -5.26 -1.76 19.44
N LEU A 206 -5.97 -2.65 18.77
CA LEU A 206 -6.37 -2.43 17.39
C LEU A 206 -7.42 -1.30 17.33
N ASP A 207 -7.15 -0.22 16.63
CA ASP A 207 -8.05 0.93 16.54
C ASP A 207 -9.22 0.66 15.59
N LYS A 208 -8.93 0.17 14.39
CA LYS A 208 -9.94 -0.11 13.35
C LYS A 208 -9.63 -1.41 12.61
N ALA A 209 -10.68 -2.11 12.21
CA ALA A 209 -10.63 -3.21 11.26
C ALA A 209 -11.31 -2.76 9.96
N TYR A 210 -10.52 -2.64 8.91
CA TYR A 210 -11.02 -2.23 7.59
C TYR A 210 -11.39 -3.45 6.74
N ILE A 211 -12.57 -3.40 6.13
CA ILE A 211 -13.02 -4.34 5.12
C ILE A 211 -12.83 -3.66 3.76
N ALA A 212 -12.00 -4.24 2.92
CA ALA A 212 -11.61 -3.68 1.62
C ALA A 212 -12.01 -4.60 0.46
N ILE A 213 -12.21 -4.01 -0.71
CA ILE A 213 -12.36 -4.71 -1.98
C ILE A 213 -11.39 -4.11 -3.01
N PRO A 214 -10.98 -4.84 -4.05
CA PRO A 214 -10.18 -4.28 -5.13
C PRO A 214 -10.92 -3.11 -5.80
N THR A 215 -10.40 -1.90 -5.64
CA THR A 215 -10.94 -0.67 -6.24
C THR A 215 -10.15 -0.22 -7.47
N ARG A 216 -9.04 -0.90 -7.77
CA ARG A 216 -8.12 -0.66 -8.88
C ARG A 216 -7.84 -1.96 -9.62
N PRO A 217 -7.32 -1.92 -10.87
CA PRO A 217 -7.01 -3.13 -11.63
C PRO A 217 -6.11 -4.09 -10.83
N PRO A 218 -6.53 -5.35 -10.63
CA PRO A 218 -5.74 -6.35 -9.89
C PRO A 218 -4.68 -7.03 -10.76
N ALA A 219 -3.73 -7.73 -10.12
CA ALA A 219 -2.69 -8.52 -10.79
C ALA A 219 -3.26 -9.61 -11.70
N GLU A 220 -4.31 -10.26 -11.23
CA GLU A 220 -5.01 -11.31 -11.96
C GLU A 220 -6.28 -10.73 -12.60
N LYS A 221 -6.36 -10.72 -13.91
CA LYS A 221 -7.49 -10.13 -14.67
C LYS A 221 -8.87 -10.68 -14.28
N LEU A 222 -8.91 -11.94 -13.83
CA LEU A 222 -10.15 -12.61 -13.41
C LEU A 222 -10.57 -12.27 -11.98
N VAL A 223 -9.70 -11.64 -11.19
CA VAL A 223 -10.05 -11.24 -9.83
C VAL A 223 -11.00 -10.05 -9.86
N LYS A 224 -12.16 -10.23 -9.26
CA LYS A 224 -13.17 -9.20 -9.08
C LYS A 224 -13.35 -8.89 -7.61
N PRO A 225 -13.83 -7.68 -7.27
CA PRO A 225 -14.19 -7.36 -5.91
C PRO A 225 -15.35 -8.24 -5.45
N ALA A 226 -15.33 -8.62 -4.18
CA ALA A 226 -16.45 -9.33 -3.57
C ALA A 226 -17.76 -8.56 -3.77
N LYS A 227 -18.86 -9.29 -3.82
CA LYS A 227 -20.21 -8.74 -3.86
C LYS A 227 -20.53 -8.05 -2.52
N GLU A 228 -21.51 -7.16 -2.55
CA GLU A 228 -21.92 -6.40 -1.38
C GLU A 228 -22.40 -7.31 -0.23
N GLU A 229 -23.08 -8.42 -0.57
CA GLU A 229 -23.57 -9.38 0.42
C GLU A 229 -22.40 -9.99 1.22
N VAL A 230 -21.29 -10.36 0.53
CA VAL A 230 -20.11 -10.91 1.18
C VAL A 230 -19.44 -9.88 2.08
N ALA A 231 -19.34 -8.63 1.61
CA ALA A 231 -18.80 -7.54 2.42
C ALA A 231 -19.66 -7.25 3.66
N ASN A 232 -20.97 -7.33 3.53
CA ASN A 232 -21.92 -7.13 4.65
C ASN A 232 -21.80 -8.27 5.68
N VAL A 233 -21.67 -9.53 5.25
CA VAL A 233 -21.44 -10.66 6.15
C VAL A 233 -20.15 -10.46 6.94
N ALA A 234 -19.04 -10.07 6.26
CA ALA A 234 -17.78 -9.77 6.92
C ALA A 234 -17.93 -8.62 7.93
N PHE A 235 -18.65 -7.55 7.56
CA PHE A 235 -18.89 -6.42 8.45
C PHE A 235 -19.68 -6.83 9.71
N GLN A 236 -20.72 -7.62 9.55
CA GLN A 236 -21.52 -8.11 10.67
C GLN A 236 -20.68 -8.99 11.61
N SER A 237 -19.94 -9.96 11.05
CA SER A 237 -19.07 -10.85 11.82
C SER A 237 -18.00 -10.07 12.61
N PHE A 238 -17.34 -9.09 11.97
CA PHE A 238 -16.36 -8.24 12.62
C PHE A 238 -17.00 -7.36 13.69
N SER A 239 -18.18 -6.77 13.40
CA SER A 239 -18.89 -5.89 14.34
C SER A 239 -19.38 -6.60 15.59
N GLN A 240 -19.79 -7.86 15.48
CA GLN A 240 -20.18 -8.69 16.64
C GLN A 240 -19.01 -8.91 17.62
N ASN A 241 -17.80 -9.06 17.12
CA ASN A 241 -16.62 -9.36 17.93
C ASN A 241 -15.85 -8.12 18.42
N LEU A 242 -15.83 -7.04 17.60
CA LEU A 242 -15.03 -5.84 17.83
C LEU A 242 -15.87 -4.63 18.29
N GLY A 243 -17.19 -4.67 18.06
CA GLY A 243 -18.07 -3.52 18.14
C GLY A 243 -18.08 -2.71 16.83
N ALA A 244 -19.27 -2.28 16.39
CA ALA A 244 -19.49 -1.61 15.10
C ALA A 244 -18.64 -0.35 14.89
N LYS A 245 -18.31 0.39 15.97
CA LYS A 245 -17.48 1.60 15.90
C LYS A 245 -16.02 1.34 15.44
N ARG A 246 -15.55 0.09 15.59
CA ARG A 246 -14.18 -0.32 15.21
C ARG A 246 -14.11 -0.96 13.84
N VAL A 247 -15.24 -1.17 13.16
CA VAL A 247 -15.29 -1.78 11.82
C VAL A 247 -15.67 -0.73 10.80
N GLU A 248 -14.95 -0.68 9.69
CA GLU A 248 -15.18 0.33 8.67
C GLU A 248 -14.93 -0.23 7.27
N TYR A 249 -15.77 0.17 6.32
CA TYR A 249 -15.56 -0.17 4.92
C TYR A 249 -14.49 0.72 4.28
N LEU A 250 -13.47 0.11 3.72
CA LEU A 250 -12.46 0.76 2.89
C LEU A 250 -12.79 0.53 1.41
N MET A 251 -14.04 0.77 1.04
CA MET A 251 -14.58 0.59 -0.29
C MET A 251 -14.86 1.95 -0.94
N GLY A 252 -14.71 2.01 -2.25
CA GLY A 252 -14.89 3.25 -2.98
C GLY A 252 -13.58 3.92 -3.39
N TYR A 253 -13.70 5.07 -4.02
CA TYR A 253 -12.57 5.81 -4.58
C TYR A 253 -12.08 6.87 -3.59
N GLU A 254 -10.77 6.98 -3.43
CA GLU A 254 -10.14 7.91 -2.47
C GLU A 254 -10.30 9.39 -2.83
N GLY A 255 -10.81 9.68 -4.03
CA GLY A 255 -10.94 11.04 -4.54
C GLY A 255 -9.89 11.38 -5.59
N ASN A 256 -9.94 12.64 -6.06
CA ASN A 256 -9.12 13.14 -7.17
C ASN A 256 -8.15 14.25 -6.72
N ALA A 257 -7.91 14.40 -5.43
CA ALA A 257 -7.14 15.52 -4.87
C ALA A 257 -5.63 15.23 -4.87
N PHE A 258 -5.09 14.83 -6.04
CA PHE A 258 -3.65 14.64 -6.21
C PHE A 258 -2.92 15.97 -6.12
N ALA A 259 -1.75 15.97 -5.49
CA ALA A 259 -0.91 17.15 -5.41
C ALA A 259 -0.17 17.39 -6.72
N PHE A 260 0.05 18.65 -7.04
CA PHE A 260 0.95 19.11 -8.10
C PHE A 260 2.15 19.78 -7.45
N THR A 261 3.35 19.24 -7.67
CA THR A 261 4.58 19.72 -7.03
C THR A 261 5.51 20.47 -8.00
N GLY A 262 5.09 20.66 -9.27
CA GLY A 262 5.77 21.54 -10.21
C GLY A 262 6.18 20.90 -11.51
N ASN A 263 6.43 19.60 -11.52
CA ASN A 263 6.74 18.84 -12.73
C ASN A 263 5.61 17.83 -13.00
N VAL A 264 4.77 18.14 -13.99
CA VAL A 264 3.58 17.34 -14.31
C VAL A 264 3.92 15.91 -14.69
N GLU A 265 4.93 15.73 -15.55
CA GLU A 265 5.32 14.39 -16.03
C GLU A 265 5.89 13.54 -14.89
N GLU A 266 6.74 14.13 -14.06
CA GLU A 266 7.35 13.49 -12.92
C GLU A 266 6.32 13.12 -11.84
N ASP A 267 5.41 14.04 -11.51
CA ASP A 267 4.33 13.80 -10.56
C ASP A 267 3.40 12.68 -11.04
N LEU A 268 3.02 12.69 -12.33
CA LEU A 268 2.19 11.63 -12.90
C LEU A 268 2.89 10.28 -12.85
N LEU A 269 4.15 10.19 -13.29
CA LEU A 269 4.89 8.93 -13.33
C LEU A 269 5.15 8.36 -11.94
N SER A 270 5.47 9.21 -10.96
CA SER A 270 5.69 8.79 -9.58
C SER A 270 4.40 8.33 -8.89
N ILE A 271 3.30 9.07 -9.07
CA ILE A 271 1.99 8.68 -8.55
C ILE A 271 1.51 7.38 -9.22
N MET A 272 1.56 7.31 -10.55
CA MET A 272 1.06 6.16 -11.32
C MET A 272 1.89 4.89 -11.13
N ALA A 273 3.10 4.96 -10.59
CA ALA A 273 3.90 3.80 -10.24
C ALA A 273 3.21 2.96 -9.15
N VAL A 274 2.69 3.60 -8.12
CA VAL A 274 2.10 2.98 -6.93
C VAL A 274 0.58 3.16 -6.83
N HIS A 275 0.01 4.13 -7.54
CA HIS A 275 -1.40 4.51 -7.46
C HIS A 275 -1.99 4.69 -8.86
N PRO A 276 -2.57 3.66 -9.49
CA PRO A 276 -3.26 3.81 -10.76
C PRO A 276 -4.32 4.93 -10.70
N MET A 277 -4.17 5.93 -11.55
CA MET A 277 -5.04 7.11 -11.56
C MET A 277 -6.23 6.92 -12.49
N ARG A 278 -7.43 7.30 -12.07
CA ARG A 278 -8.59 7.39 -12.95
C ARG A 278 -8.47 8.58 -13.91
N LYS A 279 -9.07 8.46 -15.09
CA LYS A 279 -9.15 9.55 -16.07
C LYS A 279 -9.66 10.86 -15.44
N GLU A 280 -10.67 10.79 -14.59
CA GLU A 280 -11.24 11.93 -13.88
C GLU A 280 -10.25 12.57 -12.90
N GLY A 281 -9.45 11.74 -12.22
CA GLY A 281 -8.38 12.20 -11.33
C GLY A 281 -7.29 12.95 -12.09
N ILE A 282 -6.87 12.42 -13.25
CA ILE A 282 -5.89 13.08 -14.12
C ILE A 282 -6.43 14.40 -14.64
N LYS A 283 -7.70 14.45 -15.10
CA LYS A 283 -8.31 15.71 -15.56
C LYS A 283 -8.34 16.78 -14.47
N ARG A 284 -8.61 16.40 -13.21
CA ARG A 284 -8.58 17.34 -12.08
C ARG A 284 -7.16 17.80 -11.78
N PHE A 285 -6.20 16.89 -11.81
CA PHE A 285 -4.78 17.21 -11.67
C PHE A 285 -4.30 18.18 -12.77
N PHE A 286 -4.68 17.95 -14.04
CA PHE A 286 -4.33 18.83 -15.17
C PHE A 286 -4.92 20.24 -15.04
N ARG A 287 -6.17 20.37 -14.56
CA ARG A 287 -6.73 21.71 -14.29
C ARG A 287 -5.90 22.46 -13.25
N LYS A 288 -5.40 21.76 -12.23
CA LYS A 288 -4.57 22.34 -11.18
C LYS A 288 -3.18 22.73 -11.70
N ALA A 289 -2.61 21.92 -12.58
CA ALA A 289 -1.30 22.14 -13.18
C ALA A 289 -1.34 23.06 -14.41
N ASN A 290 -2.54 23.48 -14.86
CA ASN A 290 -2.77 24.26 -16.09
C ASN A 290 -2.14 23.64 -17.34
N VAL A 291 -2.37 22.34 -17.55
CA VAL A 291 -1.89 21.57 -18.71
C VAL A 291 -3.02 20.78 -19.35
N ASP A 292 -2.79 20.30 -20.56
CA ASP A 292 -3.76 19.55 -21.34
C ASP A 292 -3.49 18.03 -21.40
N TRP A 293 -4.36 17.30 -22.11
CA TRP A 293 -4.29 15.84 -22.24
C TRP A 293 -3.14 15.34 -23.13
N GLN A 294 -2.42 16.22 -23.83
CA GLN A 294 -1.32 15.83 -24.73
C GLN A 294 -0.19 15.10 -23.98
N ILE A 295 0.02 15.44 -22.70
CA ILE A 295 1.00 14.77 -21.84
C ILE A 295 0.68 13.27 -21.71
N ILE A 296 -0.59 12.90 -21.50
CA ILE A 296 -0.99 11.48 -21.43
C ILE A 296 -0.77 10.79 -22.76
N LYS A 297 -1.11 11.43 -23.88
CA LYS A 297 -0.86 10.87 -25.22
C LYS A 297 0.63 10.62 -25.44
N LYS A 298 1.47 11.60 -25.09
CA LYS A 298 2.95 11.48 -25.14
C LYS A 298 3.43 10.29 -24.32
N LEU A 299 3.04 10.20 -23.05
CA LEU A 299 3.47 9.13 -22.15
C LEU A 299 3.01 7.74 -22.60
N LEU A 300 1.83 7.63 -23.22
CA LEU A 300 1.33 6.39 -23.84
C LEU A 300 2.17 6.02 -25.07
N CYS A 301 2.45 6.96 -25.97
CA CYS A 301 3.29 6.72 -27.14
C CYS A 301 4.73 6.34 -26.77
N GLU A 302 5.30 6.94 -25.74
CA GLU A 302 6.62 6.61 -25.21
C GLU A 302 6.63 5.28 -24.43
N GLY A 303 5.45 4.66 -24.25
CA GLY A 303 5.32 3.41 -23.50
C GLY A 303 5.67 3.51 -22.02
N LYS A 304 5.69 4.75 -21.46
CA LYS A 304 5.95 5.00 -20.04
C LYS A 304 4.76 4.67 -19.15
N ILE A 305 3.54 4.82 -19.68
CA ILE A 305 2.29 4.45 -18.99
C ILE A 305 1.44 3.52 -19.86
N ILE A 306 0.50 2.85 -19.23
CA ILE A 306 -0.52 2.03 -19.91
C ILE A 306 -1.92 2.48 -19.48
N GLU A 307 -2.88 2.36 -20.38
CA GLU A 307 -4.30 2.52 -20.12
C GLU A 307 -4.92 1.14 -19.85
N LEU A 308 -5.72 1.04 -18.80
CA LEU A 308 -6.47 -0.16 -18.43
C LEU A 308 -7.91 0.21 -18.17
N GLU A 309 -8.83 -0.69 -18.49
CA GLU A 309 -10.23 -0.56 -18.12
C GLU A 309 -10.55 -1.48 -16.92
N TYR A 310 -11.22 -0.92 -15.93
CA TYR A 310 -11.68 -1.69 -14.77
C TYR A 310 -13.01 -1.12 -14.26
N LYS A 311 -14.04 -1.97 -14.15
CA LYS A 311 -15.41 -1.57 -13.76
C LYS A 311 -15.96 -0.41 -14.59
N GLY A 312 -15.78 -0.43 -15.91
CA GLY A 312 -16.24 0.62 -16.82
C GLY A 312 -15.54 1.97 -16.65
N LYS A 313 -14.40 2.00 -15.94
CA LYS A 313 -13.59 3.20 -15.73
C LYS A 313 -12.20 3.01 -16.33
N LYS A 314 -11.66 4.06 -16.96
CA LYS A 314 -10.30 4.08 -17.47
C LYS A 314 -9.32 4.47 -16.36
N TYR A 315 -8.29 3.65 -16.22
CA TYR A 315 -7.16 3.85 -15.31
C TYR A 315 -5.87 3.97 -16.10
N TYR A 316 -4.96 4.78 -15.59
CA TYR A 316 -3.62 4.97 -16.14
C TYR A 316 -2.62 4.58 -15.04
N MET A 317 -1.66 3.77 -15.40
CA MET A 317 -0.58 3.36 -14.49
C MET A 317 0.75 3.35 -15.20
N ARG A 318 1.83 3.52 -14.46
CA ARG A 318 3.19 3.44 -14.99
C ARG A 318 3.46 2.03 -15.51
N LYS A 319 4.06 1.92 -16.69
CA LYS A 319 4.53 0.64 -17.19
C LYS A 319 5.82 0.29 -16.45
N LEU A 320 5.73 -0.64 -15.52
CA LEU A 320 6.90 -1.15 -14.82
C LEU A 320 7.71 -2.05 -15.76
N PRO A 321 9.07 -2.06 -15.66
CA PRO A 321 9.90 -2.92 -16.48
C PRO A 321 9.46 -4.38 -16.38
N SER A 322 9.12 -5.01 -17.50
CA SER A 322 8.96 -6.46 -17.55
C SER A 322 10.36 -7.05 -17.69
N LYS A 323 10.72 -8.03 -16.85
CA LYS A 323 11.88 -8.87 -17.17
C LYS A 323 11.66 -9.45 -18.57
N ARG A 324 12.53 -9.14 -19.51
CA ARG A 324 12.66 -9.96 -20.72
C ARG A 324 12.95 -11.38 -20.21
N VAL A 325 12.00 -12.27 -20.39
CA VAL A 325 12.27 -13.71 -20.29
C VAL A 325 13.25 -13.98 -21.41
N ARG A 326 14.50 -14.25 -21.07
CA ARG A 326 15.48 -14.88 -21.94
C ARG A 326 15.29 -16.37 -21.84
#